data_e6764f0dcac7f6c5dfc1d58023677422
#
_entry.id   e6764f0dcac7f6c5dfc1d58023677422
#
_cell.length_a   1.000
_cell.length_b   1.000
_cell.length_c   1.000
_cell.angle_alpha   90.00
_cell.angle_beta   90.00
_cell.angle_gamma   90.00
#
_symmetry.space_group_name_H-M   'P 1'
#
loop_
_entity.id
_entity.type
_entity.pdbx_description
1 polymer ?
#
loop_
_entity_poly.entity_id
_entity_poly.type
_entity_poly.pdbx_seq_one_letter_code
_entity_poly.pdbx_strand_id
1 'polypeptide(L)'
;MAIDPATAKILAKLAADIALDEEKRKKFLYIIIGITVGLLLLIALIVFIITSPLTLLLGWLLPNEIKVIEDFQKDYGYNQSIGLYERDYLDGSGIDYGEIIFTDGAVEVVYYNQLDAKYKDEPYGTDKIGTHGCGPTALAIVVSSLTDQTVDPIEMAEWAVANGGWCEGNGSYHSLIPNAARAFGLDVQGDVQNDPQKIVDALASGKLVIALMSKGHFTSSGHFICLRGVTADGKILVADPASKSRSEKEWDFSIILDEARKGAAAGGAFWIIG
;
A
#
# COMPACT_ATOMS: atom_id res chain seq x y z
N MET A 1 42.04 29.02 -5.49
CA MET A 1 42.24 30.47 -5.31
C MET A 1 43.45 30.68 -4.43
N ALA A 2 44.48 31.35 -4.91
CA ALA A 2 45.64 31.72 -4.11
C ALA A 2 45.27 32.94 -3.25
N ILE A 3 45.63 32.92 -1.96
CA ILE A 3 45.42 34.04 -1.05
C ILE A 3 46.39 35.14 -1.44
N ASP A 4 45.88 36.38 -1.60
CA ASP A 4 46.68 37.57 -1.86
C ASP A 4 47.74 37.74 -0.78
N PRO A 5 49.02 38.10 -1.16
CA PRO A 5 50.13 38.23 -0.23
C PRO A 5 49.89 39.23 0.93
N ALA A 6 49.10 40.28 0.72
CA ALA A 6 48.74 41.25 1.76
C ALA A 6 47.81 40.61 2.79
N THR A 7 46.79 39.86 2.33
CA THR A 7 45.87 39.09 3.17
C THR A 7 46.61 38.01 3.97
N ALA A 8 47.55 37.28 3.35
CA ALA A 8 48.38 36.29 4.03
C ALA A 8 49.21 36.88 5.17
N LYS A 9 49.77 38.09 4.98
CA LYS A 9 50.56 38.80 6.00
C LYS A 9 49.70 39.27 7.18
N ILE A 10 48.46 39.72 6.92
CA ILE A 10 47.51 40.11 7.96
C ILE A 10 47.08 38.87 8.78
N LEU A 11 46.77 37.77 8.13
CA LEU A 11 46.41 36.52 8.80
C LEU A 11 47.55 35.96 9.65
N ALA A 12 48.78 36.01 9.15
CA ALA A 12 49.96 35.58 9.91
C ALA A 12 50.18 36.43 11.16
N LYS A 13 49.98 37.74 11.05
CA LYS A 13 50.10 38.67 12.21
C LYS A 13 49.02 38.43 13.25
N LEU A 14 47.76 38.19 12.80
CA LEU A 14 46.64 37.89 13.67
C LEU A 14 46.84 36.54 14.37
N ALA A 15 47.30 35.52 13.66
CA ALA A 15 47.63 34.22 14.23
C ALA A 15 48.73 34.29 15.28
N ALA A 16 49.77 35.07 15.03
CA ALA A 16 50.86 35.30 16.01
C ALA A 16 50.36 36.02 17.26
N ASP A 17 49.52 37.05 17.12
CA ASP A 17 48.95 37.82 18.23
C ASP A 17 48.02 36.94 19.11
N ILE A 18 47.24 36.05 18.48
CA ILE A 18 46.38 35.06 19.21
C ILE A 18 47.25 34.01 19.90
N ALA A 19 48.32 33.54 19.28
CA ALA A 19 49.20 32.49 19.82
C ALA A 19 50.00 32.94 21.05
N LEU A 20 50.38 34.21 21.08
CA LEU A 20 51.21 34.79 22.14
C LEU A 20 50.42 35.27 23.37
N ASP A 21 49.16 35.58 23.23
CA ASP A 21 48.27 36.05 24.28
C ASP A 21 47.34 34.92 24.76
N GLU A 22 47.49 34.50 26.01
CA GLU A 22 46.73 33.39 26.56
C GLU A 22 45.21 33.67 26.66
N GLU A 23 44.81 34.90 26.95
CA GLU A 23 43.37 35.25 26.98
C GLU A 23 42.76 35.27 25.59
N LYS A 24 43.44 35.78 24.59
CA LYS A 24 42.99 35.80 23.20
C LYS A 24 42.90 34.37 22.66
N ARG A 25 43.87 33.51 23.00
CA ARG A 25 43.87 32.10 22.64
C ARG A 25 42.68 31.36 23.22
N LYS A 26 42.36 31.57 24.51
CA LYS A 26 41.17 30.99 25.14
C LYS A 26 39.87 31.48 24.46
N LYS A 27 39.74 32.79 24.23
CA LYS A 27 38.59 33.36 23.55
C LYS A 27 38.40 32.79 22.13
N PHE A 28 39.51 32.70 21.39
CA PHE A 28 39.49 32.11 20.04
C PHE A 28 39.09 30.62 20.05
N LEU A 29 39.60 29.86 21.02
CA LEU A 29 39.23 28.46 21.20
C LEU A 29 37.72 28.31 21.52
N TYR A 30 37.17 29.14 22.42
CA TYR A 30 35.76 29.13 22.72
C TYR A 30 34.87 29.49 21.51
N ILE A 31 35.33 30.43 20.67
CA ILE A 31 34.64 30.79 19.42
C ILE A 31 34.61 29.57 18.47
N ILE A 32 35.77 28.92 18.26
CA ILE A 32 35.84 27.73 17.41
C ILE A 32 34.94 26.61 17.94
N ILE A 33 35.03 26.33 19.25
CA ILE A 33 34.16 25.32 19.87
C ILE A 33 32.69 25.68 19.66
N GLY A 34 32.32 26.95 19.89
CA GLY A 34 30.92 27.40 19.69
C GLY A 34 30.44 27.23 18.26
N ILE A 35 31.27 27.59 17.28
CA ILE A 35 30.95 27.41 15.85
C ILE A 35 30.83 25.93 15.51
N THR A 36 31.76 25.10 16.01
CA THR A 36 31.75 23.66 15.75
C THR A 36 30.50 22.99 16.34
N VAL A 37 30.18 23.32 17.61
CA VAL A 37 28.96 22.81 18.28
C VAL A 37 27.71 23.30 17.55
N GLY A 38 27.66 24.58 17.17
CA GLY A 38 26.55 25.13 16.40
C GLY A 38 26.34 24.41 15.06
N LEU A 39 27.43 24.12 14.34
CA LEU A 39 27.38 23.37 13.09
C LEU A 39 26.91 21.93 13.29
N LEU A 40 27.37 21.24 14.34
CA LEU A 40 26.95 19.90 14.69
C LEU A 40 25.46 19.86 15.06
N LEU A 41 24.97 20.84 15.82
CA LEU A 41 23.54 20.95 16.15
C LEU A 41 22.69 21.21 14.90
N LEU A 42 23.17 22.05 13.98
CA LEU A 42 22.50 22.31 12.72
C LEU A 42 22.40 21.03 11.86
N ILE A 43 23.50 20.28 11.75
CA ILE A 43 23.52 19.00 11.05
C ILE A 43 22.56 18.00 11.71
N ALA A 44 22.58 17.90 13.05
CA ALA A 44 21.68 17.05 13.79
C ALA A 44 20.21 17.43 13.56
N LEU A 45 19.90 18.74 13.52
CA LEU A 45 18.55 19.24 13.20
C LEU A 45 18.13 18.87 11.78
N ILE A 46 19.02 19.04 10.80
CA ILE A 46 18.75 18.68 9.40
C ILE A 46 18.50 17.16 9.28
N VAL A 47 19.34 16.33 9.90
CA VAL A 47 19.17 14.88 9.94
C VAL A 47 17.84 14.53 10.61
N PHE A 48 17.53 15.17 11.74
CA PHE A 48 16.24 14.97 12.43
C PHE A 48 15.05 15.31 11.52
N ILE A 49 15.07 16.44 10.80
CA ILE A 49 13.99 16.83 9.87
C ILE A 49 13.86 15.82 8.72
N ILE A 50 14.97 15.32 8.19
CA ILE A 50 14.95 14.36 7.06
C ILE A 50 14.53 12.95 7.51
N THR A 51 14.92 12.53 8.71
CA THR A 51 14.67 11.18 9.21
C THR A 51 13.43 11.05 10.08
N SER A 52 12.94 12.17 10.64
CA SER A 52 11.71 12.15 11.45
C SER A 52 10.47 12.04 10.57
N PRO A 53 9.50 11.20 10.95
CA PRO A 53 8.19 11.21 10.31
C PRO A 53 7.63 12.63 10.33
N LEU A 54 7.10 13.07 9.19
CA LEU A 54 6.52 14.42 9.04
C LEU A 54 5.48 14.73 10.15
N THR A 55 4.80 13.70 10.64
CA THR A 55 3.86 13.75 11.75
C THR A 55 4.47 14.25 13.07
N LEU A 56 5.72 13.90 13.40
CA LEU A 56 6.37 14.40 14.63
C LEU A 56 6.68 15.90 14.56
N LEU A 57 7.08 16.37 13.38
CA LEU A 57 7.33 17.79 13.16
C LEU A 57 6.05 18.62 13.11
N LEU A 58 5.04 18.12 12.39
CA LEU A 58 3.73 18.78 12.24
C LEU A 58 2.90 18.69 13.52
N GLY A 59 3.02 17.61 14.32
CA GLY A 59 2.30 17.42 15.57
C GLY A 59 2.60 18.50 16.61
N TRP A 60 3.79 19.09 16.54
CA TRP A 60 4.15 20.23 17.38
C TRP A 60 3.64 21.57 16.83
N LEU A 61 3.55 21.70 15.49
CA LEU A 61 3.15 22.94 14.81
C LEU A 61 1.64 23.02 14.56
N LEU A 62 0.99 21.91 14.26
CA LEU A 62 -0.39 21.80 13.78
C LEU A 62 -1.12 20.60 14.39
N PRO A 63 -1.37 20.60 15.71
CA PRO A 63 -1.89 19.40 16.41
C PRO A 63 -3.27 18.92 15.93
N ASN A 64 -4.12 19.83 15.40
CA ASN A 64 -5.44 19.46 14.90
C ASN A 64 -5.37 18.76 13.53
N GLU A 65 -4.48 19.22 12.66
CA GLU A 65 -4.25 18.65 11.33
C GLU A 65 -3.57 17.29 11.41
N ILE A 66 -2.71 17.08 12.41
CA ILE A 66 -2.10 15.77 12.67
C ILE A 66 -3.17 14.74 13.06
N LYS A 67 -4.12 15.10 13.90
CA LYS A 67 -5.20 14.18 14.26
C LYS A 67 -6.00 13.74 13.03
N VAL A 68 -6.25 14.64 12.08
CA VAL A 68 -6.92 14.30 10.82
C VAL A 68 -6.07 13.32 10.00
N ILE A 69 -4.73 13.51 9.96
CA ILE A 69 -3.81 12.60 9.27
C ILE A 69 -3.74 11.24 9.97
N GLU A 70 -3.69 11.22 11.30
CA GLU A 70 -3.68 9.98 12.09
C GLU A 70 -5.01 9.22 11.95
N ASP A 71 -6.14 9.91 12.00
CA ASP A 71 -7.46 9.33 11.77
C ASP A 71 -7.55 8.77 10.34
N PHE A 72 -7.06 9.51 9.34
CA PHE A 72 -7.00 9.04 7.95
C PHE A 72 -6.09 7.80 7.82
N GLN A 73 -4.91 7.80 8.46
CA GLN A 73 -4.00 6.65 8.45
C GLN A 73 -4.63 5.43 9.10
N LYS A 74 -5.31 5.62 10.24
CA LYS A 74 -6.03 4.55 10.94
C LYS A 74 -7.18 4.01 10.08
N ASP A 75 -7.93 4.92 9.44
CA ASP A 75 -9.10 4.56 8.66
C ASP A 75 -8.75 3.84 7.36
N TYR A 76 -7.60 4.15 6.76
CA TYR A 76 -7.17 3.58 5.48
C TYR A 76 -5.96 2.62 5.60
N GLY A 77 -5.50 2.32 6.82
CA GLY A 77 -4.41 1.37 7.07
C GLY A 77 -3.04 1.80 6.53
N TYR A 78 -2.81 3.11 6.35
CA TYR A 78 -1.54 3.64 5.86
C TYR A 78 -0.56 3.91 7.00
N ASN A 79 0.60 3.28 6.97
CA ASN A 79 1.69 3.56 7.90
C ASN A 79 2.77 4.41 7.25
N GLN A 80 2.76 5.72 7.56
CA GLN A 80 3.68 6.70 6.98
C GLN A 80 5.12 6.52 7.44
N SER A 81 5.36 5.99 8.65
CA SER A 81 6.72 5.87 9.21
C SER A 81 7.58 4.85 8.48
N ILE A 82 6.97 3.86 7.83
CA ILE A 82 7.67 2.83 7.07
C ILE A 82 7.31 2.85 5.58
N GLY A 83 6.39 3.74 5.15
CA GLY A 83 5.91 3.82 3.77
C GLY A 83 5.21 2.54 3.28
N LEU A 84 4.78 1.69 4.22
CA LEU A 84 4.10 0.42 3.97
C LEU A 84 2.68 0.52 4.46
N TYR A 85 1.76 -0.08 3.72
CA TYR A 85 0.42 -0.34 4.21
C TYR A 85 0.48 -1.46 5.22
N GLU A 86 -0.14 -1.25 6.38
CA GLU A 86 -0.43 -2.35 7.28
C GLU A 86 -1.41 -3.27 6.55
N ARG A 87 -0.90 -4.44 6.16
CA ARG A 87 -1.77 -5.57 5.90
C ARG A 87 -2.25 -6.07 7.25
N ASP A 88 -3.38 -6.75 7.28
CA ASP A 88 -3.90 -7.42 8.46
C ASP A 88 -2.95 -8.51 9.04
N TYR A 89 -1.72 -8.56 8.54
CA TYR A 89 -0.64 -9.38 9.11
C TYR A 89 -0.42 -9.15 10.60
N LEU A 90 -0.65 -7.92 11.08
CA LEU A 90 -0.48 -7.56 12.47
C LEU A 90 -1.77 -7.77 13.27
N ASP A 91 -2.94 -7.62 12.62
CA ASP A 91 -4.23 -7.67 13.30
C ASP A 91 -5.01 -8.96 13.04
N GLY A 92 -4.84 -9.59 11.87
CA GLY A 92 -5.73 -10.66 11.42
C GLY A 92 -5.03 -11.94 10.99
N SER A 93 -3.71 -11.95 10.82
CA SER A 93 -3.00 -13.13 10.36
C SER A 93 -3.13 -14.29 11.34
N GLY A 94 -3.73 -15.37 10.87
CA GLY A 94 -3.97 -16.56 11.67
C GLY A 94 -5.20 -16.51 12.56
N ILE A 95 -6.08 -15.53 12.37
CA ILE A 95 -7.43 -15.53 12.93
C ILE A 95 -8.30 -16.41 12.03
N ASP A 96 -9.19 -17.18 12.66
CA ASP A 96 -10.29 -17.83 11.97
C ASP A 96 -11.46 -16.85 11.90
N TYR A 97 -11.70 -16.32 10.70
CA TYR A 97 -12.79 -15.36 10.47
C TYR A 97 -14.17 -16.04 10.37
N GLY A 98 -14.22 -17.37 10.24
CA GLY A 98 -15.45 -18.09 9.97
C GLY A 98 -16.02 -17.75 8.59
N GLU A 99 -17.33 -18.02 8.42
CA GLU A 99 -18.05 -17.68 7.21
C GLU A 99 -18.54 -16.23 7.27
N ILE A 100 -18.10 -15.39 6.31
CA ILE A 100 -18.50 -13.99 6.18
C ILE A 100 -19.20 -13.82 4.85
N ILE A 101 -20.42 -13.26 4.87
CA ILE A 101 -21.18 -12.89 3.68
C ILE A 101 -21.52 -11.41 3.77
N PHE A 102 -21.12 -10.63 2.77
CA PHE A 102 -21.52 -9.24 2.62
C PHE A 102 -22.86 -9.17 1.86
N THR A 103 -23.82 -8.43 2.40
CA THR A 103 -25.19 -8.29 1.87
C THR A 103 -25.56 -6.85 1.54
N ASP A 104 -24.63 -5.93 1.62
CA ASP A 104 -24.78 -4.49 1.43
C ASP A 104 -24.54 -4.02 -0.02
N GLY A 105 -24.29 -4.94 -0.96
CA GLY A 105 -24.19 -4.71 -2.39
C GLY A 105 -25.44 -5.14 -3.17
N ALA A 106 -25.34 -5.15 -4.49
CA ALA A 106 -26.41 -5.64 -5.38
C ALA A 106 -26.56 -7.17 -5.35
N VAL A 107 -25.53 -7.88 -4.93
CA VAL A 107 -25.50 -9.34 -4.73
C VAL A 107 -24.85 -9.66 -3.39
N GLU A 108 -25.17 -10.82 -2.83
CA GLU A 108 -24.45 -11.35 -1.68
C GLU A 108 -23.06 -11.80 -2.10
N VAL A 109 -22.05 -11.45 -1.30
CA VAL A 109 -20.65 -11.76 -1.61
C VAL A 109 -20.03 -12.57 -0.50
N VAL A 110 -19.64 -13.80 -0.82
CA VAL A 110 -18.85 -14.67 0.06
C VAL A 110 -17.46 -14.09 0.19
N TYR A 111 -17.02 -13.85 1.42
CA TYR A 111 -15.71 -13.25 1.68
C TYR A 111 -14.69 -14.28 2.15
N TYR A 112 -13.54 -14.29 1.53
CA TYR A 112 -12.37 -15.04 1.96
C TYR A 112 -11.21 -14.10 2.26
N ASN A 113 -10.46 -14.40 3.33
CA ASN A 113 -9.23 -13.67 3.65
C ASN A 113 -8.03 -14.61 3.50
N GLN A 114 -7.08 -14.26 2.64
CA GLN A 114 -5.86 -15.05 2.43
C GLN A 114 -4.99 -15.21 3.69
N LEU A 115 -5.19 -14.35 4.70
CA LEU A 115 -4.46 -14.37 5.96
C LEU A 115 -5.18 -15.16 7.05
N ASP A 116 -6.38 -15.69 6.77
CA ASP A 116 -7.11 -16.58 7.67
C ASP A 116 -6.23 -17.77 8.08
N ALA A 117 -6.41 -18.22 9.32
CA ALA A 117 -5.69 -19.37 9.88
C ALA A 117 -5.77 -20.60 8.99
N LYS A 118 -6.92 -20.79 8.31
CA LYS A 118 -7.17 -21.92 7.41
C LYS A 118 -6.34 -21.86 6.12
N TYR A 119 -5.99 -20.65 5.62
CA TYR A 119 -5.43 -20.48 4.29
C TYR A 119 -3.98 -19.99 4.26
N LYS A 120 -3.57 -19.17 5.24
CA LYS A 120 -2.32 -18.40 5.16
C LYS A 120 -1.05 -19.22 4.96
N ASP A 121 -1.01 -20.42 5.50
CA ASP A 121 0.17 -21.30 5.44
C ASP A 121 0.08 -22.34 4.33
N GLU A 122 -1.08 -22.45 3.67
CA GLU A 122 -1.31 -23.38 2.58
C GLU A 122 -0.51 -22.99 1.32
N PRO A 123 -0.12 -23.99 0.49
CA PRO A 123 0.75 -23.75 -0.64
C PRO A 123 0.03 -23.01 -1.78
N TYR A 124 0.77 -22.15 -2.45
CA TYR A 124 0.45 -21.59 -3.76
C TYR A 124 1.69 -21.77 -4.65
N GLY A 125 1.81 -22.91 -5.28
CA GLY A 125 3.04 -23.39 -5.88
C GLY A 125 4.13 -23.63 -4.82
N THR A 126 5.28 -22.94 -4.94
CA THR A 126 6.32 -22.91 -3.90
C THR A 126 6.16 -21.77 -2.91
N ASP A 127 5.21 -20.86 -3.16
CA ASP A 127 4.85 -19.77 -2.28
C ASP A 127 3.73 -20.19 -1.31
N LYS A 128 3.28 -19.27 -0.45
CA LYS A 128 2.12 -19.45 0.44
C LYS A 128 0.96 -18.56 0.02
N ILE A 129 -0.28 -19.02 0.23
CA ILE A 129 -1.50 -18.23 0.00
C ILE A 129 -1.41 -16.90 0.77
N GLY A 130 -1.06 -16.93 2.06
CA GLY A 130 -0.97 -15.73 2.90
C GLY A 130 -0.06 -14.64 2.35
N THR A 131 0.98 -14.99 1.62
CA THR A 131 1.95 -14.02 1.07
C THR A 131 1.71 -13.65 -0.38
N HIS A 132 1.23 -14.60 -1.20
CA HIS A 132 1.15 -14.46 -2.67
C HIS A 132 -0.24 -14.78 -3.25
N GLY A 133 -1.21 -15.19 -2.41
CA GLY A 133 -2.49 -15.72 -2.83
C GLY A 133 -3.62 -14.71 -3.08
N CYS A 134 -3.34 -13.41 -3.22
CA CYS A 134 -4.40 -12.42 -3.44
C CYS A 134 -5.20 -12.66 -4.74
N GLY A 135 -4.54 -13.11 -5.81
CA GLY A 135 -5.20 -13.45 -7.09
C GLY A 135 -6.20 -14.61 -6.95
N PRO A 136 -5.76 -15.81 -6.52
CA PRO A 136 -6.69 -16.91 -6.31
C PRO A 136 -7.74 -16.60 -5.24
N THR A 137 -7.43 -15.90 -4.16
CA THR A 137 -8.44 -15.55 -3.14
C THR A 137 -9.50 -14.59 -3.69
N ALA A 138 -9.12 -13.58 -4.48
CA ALA A 138 -10.07 -12.69 -5.14
C ALA A 138 -10.99 -13.46 -6.13
N LEU A 139 -10.43 -14.43 -6.85
CA LEU A 139 -11.22 -15.32 -7.73
C LEU A 139 -12.13 -16.26 -6.95
N ALA A 140 -11.67 -16.82 -5.84
CA ALA A 140 -12.50 -17.63 -4.95
C ALA A 140 -13.73 -16.85 -4.46
N ILE A 141 -13.54 -15.58 -4.04
CA ILE A 141 -14.63 -14.67 -3.69
C ILE A 141 -15.61 -14.54 -4.85
N VAL A 142 -15.13 -14.23 -6.06
CA VAL A 142 -15.99 -13.99 -7.23
C VAL A 142 -16.74 -15.25 -7.66
N VAL A 143 -16.05 -16.39 -7.78
CA VAL A 143 -16.67 -17.65 -8.22
C VAL A 143 -17.70 -18.13 -7.22
N SER A 144 -17.39 -18.15 -5.94
CA SER A 144 -18.33 -18.57 -4.89
C SER A 144 -19.52 -17.63 -4.73
N SER A 145 -19.39 -16.36 -5.16
CA SER A 145 -20.49 -15.39 -5.07
C SER A 145 -21.40 -15.38 -6.30
N LEU A 146 -20.87 -15.70 -7.49
CA LEU A 146 -21.60 -15.56 -8.74
C LEU A 146 -22.02 -16.89 -9.37
N THR A 147 -21.61 -18.02 -8.76
CA THR A 147 -21.99 -19.36 -9.24
C THR A 147 -22.55 -20.22 -8.11
N ASP A 148 -23.11 -21.37 -8.44
CA ASP A 148 -23.55 -22.37 -7.45
C ASP A 148 -22.37 -23.21 -6.90
N GLN A 149 -21.12 -22.86 -7.25
CA GLN A 149 -19.91 -23.57 -6.82
C GLN A 149 -19.30 -22.86 -5.62
N THR A 150 -19.02 -23.60 -4.56
CA THR A 150 -18.20 -23.11 -3.44
C THR A 150 -16.75 -23.49 -3.74
N VAL A 151 -15.92 -22.50 -4.06
CA VAL A 151 -14.49 -22.69 -4.36
C VAL A 151 -13.70 -21.84 -3.37
N ASP A 152 -12.98 -22.50 -2.47
CA ASP A 152 -12.20 -21.78 -1.47
C ASP A 152 -10.81 -21.35 -1.99
N PRO A 153 -10.06 -20.51 -1.27
CA PRO A 153 -8.73 -20.06 -1.68
C PRO A 153 -7.72 -21.18 -1.95
N ILE A 154 -7.83 -22.34 -1.27
CA ILE A 154 -6.92 -23.48 -1.49
C ILE A 154 -7.23 -24.10 -2.85
N GLU A 155 -8.48 -24.44 -3.10
CA GLU A 155 -8.93 -25.04 -4.37
C GLU A 155 -8.62 -24.12 -5.57
N MET A 156 -8.83 -22.82 -5.40
CA MET A 156 -8.51 -21.85 -6.46
C MET A 156 -6.97 -21.70 -6.66
N ALA A 157 -6.18 -21.76 -5.60
CA ALA A 157 -4.73 -21.74 -5.71
C ALA A 157 -4.18 -22.99 -6.41
N GLU A 158 -4.71 -24.17 -6.08
CA GLU A 158 -4.39 -25.43 -6.76
C GLU A 158 -4.75 -25.38 -8.24
N TRP A 159 -5.97 -24.89 -8.56
CA TRP A 159 -6.40 -24.68 -9.94
C TRP A 159 -5.47 -23.73 -10.68
N ALA A 160 -5.09 -22.61 -10.07
CA ALA A 160 -4.21 -21.61 -10.67
C ALA A 160 -2.82 -22.18 -10.98
N VAL A 161 -2.23 -22.99 -10.08
CA VAL A 161 -0.96 -23.68 -10.32
C VAL A 161 -1.09 -24.66 -11.49
N ALA A 162 -2.13 -25.49 -11.48
CA ALA A 162 -2.36 -26.49 -12.51
C ALA A 162 -2.59 -25.89 -13.91
N ASN A 163 -3.10 -24.65 -13.98
CA ASN A 163 -3.44 -23.97 -15.23
C ASN A 163 -2.48 -22.82 -15.60
N GLY A 164 -1.28 -22.77 -14.99
CA GLY A 164 -0.24 -21.79 -15.32
C GLY A 164 -0.55 -20.35 -14.91
N GLY A 165 -1.40 -20.17 -13.91
CA GLY A 165 -1.74 -18.86 -13.35
C GLY A 165 -0.79 -18.39 -12.25
N TRP A 166 -0.01 -19.30 -11.67
CA TRP A 166 0.96 -18.98 -10.63
C TRP A 166 2.28 -18.45 -11.22
N CYS A 167 2.85 -17.43 -10.59
CA CYS A 167 4.11 -16.81 -10.94
C CYS A 167 5.03 -16.84 -9.71
N GLU A 168 6.02 -17.72 -9.70
CA GLU A 168 6.93 -17.96 -8.58
C GLU A 168 7.52 -16.68 -8.01
N GLY A 169 7.37 -16.48 -6.69
CA GLY A 169 7.86 -15.33 -5.95
C GLY A 169 7.16 -13.99 -6.27
N ASN A 170 6.16 -14.00 -7.18
CA ASN A 170 5.44 -12.80 -7.64
C ASN A 170 3.91 -12.94 -7.55
N GLY A 171 3.41 -14.07 -7.08
CA GLY A 171 1.99 -14.34 -6.90
C GLY A 171 1.33 -14.90 -8.17
N SER A 172 0.60 -14.07 -8.91
CA SER A 172 -0.19 -14.54 -10.05
C SER A 172 0.11 -13.76 -11.34
N TYR A 173 0.13 -14.48 -12.47
CA TYR A 173 0.04 -13.81 -13.76
C TYR A 173 -1.32 -13.11 -13.90
N HIS A 174 -1.36 -11.95 -14.57
CA HIS A 174 -2.60 -11.20 -14.76
C HIS A 174 -3.64 -12.01 -15.57
N SER A 175 -3.18 -12.90 -16.45
CA SER A 175 -4.03 -13.81 -17.23
C SER A 175 -4.80 -14.82 -16.37
N LEU A 176 -4.38 -15.05 -15.13
CA LEU A 176 -5.13 -15.90 -14.20
C LEU A 176 -6.60 -15.44 -14.10
N ILE A 177 -6.81 -14.12 -13.96
CA ILE A 177 -8.14 -13.57 -13.72
C ILE A 177 -9.14 -13.93 -14.84
N PRO A 178 -8.91 -13.54 -16.10
CA PRO A 178 -9.86 -13.89 -17.16
C PRO A 178 -9.91 -15.40 -17.48
N ASN A 179 -8.82 -16.13 -17.29
CA ASN A 179 -8.80 -17.56 -17.59
C ASN A 179 -9.61 -18.36 -16.58
N ALA A 180 -9.42 -18.10 -15.28
CA ALA A 180 -10.16 -18.78 -14.24
C ALA A 180 -11.66 -18.43 -14.31
N ALA A 181 -12.01 -17.15 -14.39
CA ALA A 181 -13.42 -16.77 -14.46
C ALA A 181 -14.17 -17.49 -15.60
N ARG A 182 -13.58 -17.57 -16.81
CA ARG A 182 -14.16 -18.32 -17.92
C ARG A 182 -14.22 -19.82 -17.69
N ALA A 183 -13.19 -20.40 -17.05
CA ALA A 183 -13.18 -21.83 -16.75
C ALA A 183 -14.28 -22.23 -15.76
N PHE A 184 -14.65 -21.32 -14.86
CA PHE A 184 -15.77 -21.50 -13.93
C PHE A 184 -17.12 -21.02 -14.48
N GLY A 185 -17.21 -20.72 -15.78
CA GLY A 185 -18.46 -20.44 -16.48
C GLY A 185 -18.93 -18.99 -16.41
N LEU A 186 -18.05 -18.05 -16.00
CA LEU A 186 -18.38 -16.63 -15.91
C LEU A 186 -17.88 -15.86 -17.13
N ASP A 187 -18.68 -14.88 -17.56
CA ASP A 187 -18.26 -13.93 -18.58
C ASP A 187 -17.25 -12.93 -17.99
N VAL A 188 -16.27 -12.52 -18.81
CA VAL A 188 -15.23 -11.57 -18.42
C VAL A 188 -15.05 -10.50 -19.47
N GLN A 189 -15.13 -9.24 -19.05
CA GLN A 189 -14.80 -8.07 -19.85
C GLN A 189 -13.62 -7.32 -19.23
N GLY A 190 -12.51 -7.26 -19.95
CA GLY A 190 -11.35 -6.40 -19.64
C GLY A 190 -11.35 -5.11 -20.44
N ASP A 191 -10.21 -4.39 -20.41
CA ASP A 191 -9.96 -3.13 -21.14
C ASP A 191 -10.98 -2.01 -20.84
N VAL A 192 -11.45 -1.97 -19.57
CA VAL A 192 -12.47 -1.01 -19.10
C VAL A 192 -11.90 0.16 -18.29
N GLN A 193 -10.60 0.23 -18.11
CA GLN A 193 -9.92 1.26 -17.30
C GLN A 193 -10.15 2.70 -17.80
N ASN A 194 -10.50 2.88 -19.06
CA ASN A 194 -10.79 4.19 -19.66
C ASN A 194 -12.30 4.51 -19.65
N ASP A 195 -13.12 3.65 -19.08
CA ASP A 195 -14.58 3.83 -18.99
C ASP A 195 -15.06 3.52 -17.56
N PRO A 196 -14.78 4.41 -16.58
CA PRO A 196 -15.16 4.20 -15.18
C PRO A 196 -16.66 3.99 -14.98
N GLN A 197 -17.49 4.60 -15.81
CA GLN A 197 -18.95 4.43 -15.73
C GLN A 197 -19.36 2.97 -15.96
N LYS A 198 -18.67 2.28 -16.85
CA LYS A 198 -18.91 0.86 -17.10
C LYS A 198 -18.69 -0.03 -15.88
N ILE A 199 -17.70 0.34 -15.06
CA ILE A 199 -17.43 -0.35 -13.79
C ILE A 199 -18.58 -0.11 -12.81
N VAL A 200 -19.02 1.13 -12.67
CA VAL A 200 -20.17 1.48 -11.80
C VAL A 200 -21.44 0.77 -12.24
N ASP A 201 -21.76 0.78 -13.54
CA ASP A 201 -22.94 0.13 -14.11
C ASP A 201 -22.91 -1.40 -13.89
N ALA A 202 -21.74 -2.00 -14.02
CA ALA A 202 -21.54 -3.43 -13.77
C ALA A 202 -21.81 -3.78 -12.28
N LEU A 203 -21.22 -3.02 -11.35
CA LEU A 203 -21.43 -3.22 -9.92
C LEU A 203 -22.90 -2.99 -9.53
N ALA A 204 -23.55 -1.98 -10.08
CA ALA A 204 -24.97 -1.71 -9.85
C ALA A 204 -25.89 -2.80 -10.41
N SER A 205 -25.44 -3.53 -11.44
CA SER A 205 -26.19 -4.65 -12.04
C SER A 205 -25.92 -6.01 -11.38
N GLY A 206 -25.12 -6.05 -10.31
CA GLY A 206 -24.80 -7.28 -9.58
C GLY A 206 -23.61 -8.07 -10.12
N LYS A 207 -22.83 -7.49 -11.06
CA LYS A 207 -21.54 -8.06 -11.44
C LYS A 207 -20.48 -7.68 -10.44
N LEU A 208 -19.42 -8.47 -10.37
CA LEU A 208 -18.23 -8.17 -9.56
C LEU A 208 -17.07 -7.72 -10.46
N VAL A 209 -16.12 -6.98 -9.87
CA VAL A 209 -14.96 -6.50 -10.63
C VAL A 209 -13.69 -6.83 -9.87
N ILE A 210 -12.80 -7.61 -10.47
CA ILE A 210 -11.45 -7.75 -9.90
C ILE A 210 -10.61 -6.58 -10.39
N ALA A 211 -9.97 -5.89 -9.44
CA ALA A 211 -9.06 -4.79 -9.70
C ALA A 211 -7.64 -5.17 -9.28
N LEU A 212 -6.66 -4.90 -10.15
CA LEU A 212 -5.24 -4.98 -9.82
C LEU A 212 -4.73 -3.62 -9.40
N MET A 213 -4.38 -3.49 -8.13
CA MET A 213 -3.89 -2.27 -7.53
C MET A 213 -2.37 -2.17 -7.63
N SER A 214 -1.85 -0.97 -7.74
CA SER A 214 -0.45 -0.62 -7.54
C SER A 214 -0.25 0.03 -6.18
N LYS A 215 0.95 0.58 -5.93
CA LYS A 215 1.25 1.25 -4.67
C LYS A 215 0.22 2.34 -4.36
N GLY A 216 -0.42 2.20 -3.24
CA GLY A 216 -1.50 3.08 -2.80
C GLY A 216 -2.10 2.58 -1.48
N HIS A 217 -3.36 2.83 -1.22
CA HIS A 217 -4.09 2.45 0.01
C HIS A 217 -4.23 0.93 0.20
N PHE A 218 -4.21 0.16 -0.88
CA PHE A 218 -4.42 -1.28 -0.84
C PHE A 218 -3.13 -2.10 -0.77
N THR A 219 -2.00 -1.54 -1.21
CA THR A 219 -0.73 -2.28 -1.27
C THR A 219 0.48 -1.36 -1.42
N SER A 220 1.64 -1.83 -0.98
CA SER A 220 2.93 -1.19 -1.25
C SER A 220 3.57 -1.62 -2.60
N SER A 221 3.01 -2.64 -3.29
CA SER A 221 3.59 -3.19 -4.51
C SER A 221 2.56 -3.51 -5.59
N GLY A 222 1.80 -4.59 -5.42
CA GLY A 222 0.75 -5.07 -6.29
C GLY A 222 -0.23 -5.93 -5.49
N HIS A 223 -1.54 -5.81 -5.77
CA HIS A 223 -2.56 -6.54 -5.03
C HIS A 223 -3.85 -6.65 -5.84
N PHE A 224 -4.43 -7.84 -5.86
CA PHE A 224 -5.76 -8.05 -6.42
C PHE A 224 -6.81 -7.85 -5.33
N ILE A 225 -7.82 -7.03 -5.63
CA ILE A 225 -9.00 -6.83 -4.78
C ILE A 225 -10.27 -7.11 -5.59
N CYS A 226 -11.37 -7.44 -4.92
CA CYS A 226 -12.68 -7.55 -5.54
C CYS A 226 -13.51 -6.31 -5.19
N LEU A 227 -14.00 -5.58 -6.21
CA LEU A 227 -15.02 -4.57 -6.04
C LEU A 227 -16.37 -5.30 -6.09
N ARG A 228 -17.17 -5.15 -5.02
CA ARG A 228 -18.37 -5.95 -4.77
C ARG A 228 -19.67 -5.17 -4.82
N GLY A 229 -19.61 -3.88 -5.03
CA GLY A 229 -20.79 -3.04 -5.10
C GLY A 229 -20.48 -1.56 -5.19
N VAL A 230 -21.52 -0.79 -5.42
CA VAL A 230 -21.52 0.68 -5.40
C VAL A 230 -22.69 1.15 -4.54
N THR A 231 -22.45 2.12 -3.67
CA THR A 231 -23.48 2.72 -2.80
C THR A 231 -24.28 3.79 -3.55
N ALA A 232 -25.39 4.23 -2.97
CA ALA A 232 -26.25 5.26 -3.58
C ALA A 232 -25.56 6.62 -3.77
N ASP A 233 -24.54 6.91 -2.98
CA ASP A 233 -23.71 8.12 -3.07
C ASP A 233 -22.43 7.92 -3.88
N GLY A 234 -22.29 6.77 -4.55
CA GLY A 234 -21.22 6.49 -5.52
C GLY A 234 -19.92 6.00 -4.91
N LYS A 235 -19.90 5.60 -3.65
CA LYS A 235 -18.76 4.93 -3.02
C LYS A 235 -18.68 3.47 -3.48
N ILE A 236 -17.48 2.92 -3.50
CA ILE A 236 -17.24 1.53 -3.87
C ILE A 236 -17.09 0.66 -2.63
N LEU A 237 -17.81 -0.45 -2.63
CA LEU A 237 -17.67 -1.52 -1.66
C LEU A 237 -16.62 -2.51 -2.15
N VAL A 238 -15.72 -2.92 -1.27
CA VAL A 238 -14.59 -3.79 -1.60
C VAL A 238 -14.68 -5.10 -0.80
N ALA A 239 -14.22 -6.19 -1.38
CA ALA A 239 -13.82 -7.40 -0.67
C ALA A 239 -12.31 -7.59 -0.91
N ASP A 240 -11.50 -7.13 0.04
CA ASP A 240 -10.05 -7.20 -0.03
C ASP A 240 -9.56 -8.53 0.55
N PRO A 241 -8.92 -9.40 -0.26
CA PRO A 241 -8.43 -10.69 0.19
C PRO A 241 -7.43 -10.66 1.34
N ALA A 242 -6.81 -9.51 1.58
CA ALA A 242 -5.78 -9.36 2.62
C ALA A 242 -6.20 -8.44 3.77
N SER A 243 -7.43 -7.90 3.76
CA SER A 243 -7.88 -6.99 4.81
C SER A 243 -9.40 -6.95 4.96
N LYS A 244 -9.86 -7.50 6.09
CA LYS A 244 -11.27 -7.40 6.49
C LYS A 244 -11.63 -5.94 6.80
N SER A 245 -10.75 -5.20 7.48
CA SER A 245 -10.99 -3.80 7.85
C SER A 245 -11.14 -2.89 6.62
N ARG A 246 -10.41 -3.15 5.52
CA ARG A 246 -10.62 -2.45 4.25
C ARG A 246 -11.91 -2.88 3.55
N SER A 247 -12.35 -4.11 3.76
CA SER A 247 -13.60 -4.65 3.18
C SER A 247 -14.86 -4.12 3.88
N GLU A 248 -14.74 -3.61 5.09
CA GLU A 248 -15.84 -3.02 5.88
C GLU A 248 -16.00 -1.51 5.65
N LYS A 249 -15.18 -0.92 4.76
CA LYS A 249 -15.22 0.51 4.45
C LYS A 249 -15.80 0.78 3.07
N GLU A 250 -16.37 1.97 2.93
CA GLU A 250 -16.74 2.55 1.65
C GLU A 250 -15.59 3.38 1.10
N TRP A 251 -15.28 3.23 -0.19
CA TRP A 251 -14.12 3.83 -0.84
C TRP A 251 -14.53 4.86 -1.88
N ASP A 252 -13.83 5.99 -1.94
CA ASP A 252 -13.91 6.89 -3.07
C ASP A 252 -13.41 6.19 -4.34
N PHE A 253 -14.22 6.19 -5.38
CA PHE A 253 -13.86 5.53 -6.63
C PHE A 253 -12.60 6.12 -7.26
N SER A 254 -12.35 7.41 -7.08
CA SER A 254 -11.14 8.08 -7.53
C SER A 254 -9.86 7.45 -6.96
N ILE A 255 -9.87 7.03 -5.69
CA ILE A 255 -8.72 6.34 -5.04
C ILE A 255 -8.42 5.05 -5.80
N ILE A 256 -9.44 4.25 -6.09
CA ILE A 256 -9.29 2.97 -6.78
C ILE A 256 -8.80 3.19 -8.22
N LEU A 257 -9.34 4.19 -8.93
CA LEU A 257 -8.92 4.51 -10.29
C LEU A 257 -7.47 5.02 -10.35
N ASP A 258 -7.08 5.88 -9.42
CA ASP A 258 -5.74 6.47 -9.38
C ASP A 258 -4.67 5.44 -9.03
N GLU A 259 -5.01 4.49 -8.17
CA GLU A 259 -4.11 3.44 -7.67
C GLU A 259 -4.14 2.16 -8.51
N ALA A 260 -5.05 2.05 -9.47
CA ALA A 260 -5.09 0.92 -10.38
C ALA A 260 -3.77 0.78 -11.16
N ARG A 261 -3.31 -0.46 -11.40
CA ARG A 261 -2.02 -0.72 -12.03
C ARG A 261 -2.03 -0.35 -13.50
N LYS A 262 -1.36 0.73 -13.84
CA LYS A 262 -1.17 1.15 -15.24
C LYS A 262 -0.35 0.10 -16.00
N GLY A 263 -0.81 -0.25 -17.22
CA GLY A 263 -0.13 -1.24 -18.05
C GLY A 263 -0.29 -2.69 -17.58
N ALA A 264 -1.33 -2.99 -16.81
CA ALA A 264 -1.68 -4.37 -16.50
C ALA A 264 -1.98 -5.16 -17.79
N ALA A 265 -1.49 -6.40 -17.85
CA ALA A 265 -1.71 -7.28 -19.00
C ALA A 265 -3.09 -7.96 -18.94
N ALA A 266 -3.42 -8.73 -19.98
CA ALA A 266 -4.63 -9.56 -20.08
C ALA A 266 -5.96 -8.80 -19.90
N GLY A 267 -6.00 -7.54 -20.37
CA GLY A 267 -7.19 -6.68 -20.28
C GLY A 267 -7.38 -5.99 -18.93
N GLY A 268 -6.39 -6.08 -18.00
CA GLY A 268 -6.43 -5.35 -16.71
C GLY A 268 -6.16 -3.84 -16.91
N ALA A 269 -6.26 -3.06 -15.87
CA ALA A 269 -6.32 -3.35 -14.41
C ALA A 269 -7.68 -3.80 -13.86
N PHE A 270 -8.77 -3.65 -14.58
CA PHE A 270 -10.11 -4.02 -14.12
C PHE A 270 -10.69 -5.10 -15.03
N TRP A 271 -11.26 -6.15 -14.43
CA TRP A 271 -12.00 -7.22 -15.10
C TRP A 271 -13.39 -7.29 -14.52
N ILE A 272 -14.40 -6.91 -15.31
CA ILE A 272 -15.82 -7.09 -14.98
C ILE A 272 -16.16 -8.55 -15.19
N ILE A 273 -16.78 -9.19 -14.20
CA ILE A 273 -17.07 -10.62 -14.16
C ILE A 273 -18.53 -10.85 -13.76
N GLY A 274 -19.23 -11.73 -14.52
CA GLY A 274 -20.61 -12.09 -14.26
C GLY A 274 -21.57 -11.93 -15.42
#